data_5834f7220d6e4d54f1883f984997c42c
#
_entry.id   5834f7220d6e4d54f1883f984997c42c
#
_cell.length_a   1.000
_cell.length_b   1.000
_cell.length_c   1.000
_cell.angle_alpha   90.00
_cell.angle_beta   90.00
_cell.angle_gamma   90.00
#
_symmetry.space_group_name_H-M   'P 1'
#
loop_
_entity.id
_entity.type
_entity.pdbx_description
1 polymer ?
#
loop_
_entity_poly.entity_id
_entity_poly.type
_entity_poly.pdbx_seq_one_letter_code
_entity_poly.pdbx_strand_id
1 'polypeptide(L)'
;ISVDNRKLNVNRLDGGYNGGTFTVDGNLDVPAIPEDFMRTKRLELGKFELNTSLNSVKVRYGEDIDAVLTGDIVFTEDHLFGNITAESGEIRAIPSFGGEEKKALSAEEEEKILKNKTIVEGIVEEVIDKILKQYTVDINLRANKDVKLNIPNMTLVKNIKGGISGESKVLYENGEVGLTGEFTIRQGSFLLNNNRFKINNAEIRFPEQSSGSTLQIDPFIIFNASTKVGKERIEVSVTGKPSNPVIEFSSDSGLSKEQIISLLAFNSASKGNNNQDNKTA
;
A
#
# COMPACT_ATOMS: atom_id res chain seq x y z
N ILE A 1 -7.71 12.40 -31.93
CA ILE A 1 -8.11 10.99 -32.19
C ILE A 1 -8.28 10.86 -33.70
N SER A 2 -7.72 9.81 -34.28
CA SER A 2 -7.89 9.44 -35.69
C SER A 2 -8.15 7.93 -35.81
N VAL A 3 -8.83 7.53 -36.89
CA VAL A 3 -9.11 6.11 -37.19
C VAL A 3 -8.52 5.80 -38.56
N ASP A 4 -7.68 4.80 -38.63
CA ASP A 4 -7.10 4.29 -39.87
C ASP A 4 -7.03 2.75 -39.82
N ASN A 5 -7.50 2.09 -40.90
CA ASN A 5 -7.44 0.63 -41.05
C ASN A 5 -7.84 -0.17 -39.79
N ARG A 6 -8.94 0.23 -39.12
CA ARG A 6 -9.42 -0.37 -37.88
C ARG A 6 -8.49 -0.17 -36.67
N LYS A 7 -7.58 0.80 -36.75
CA LYS A 7 -6.82 1.31 -35.60
C LYS A 7 -7.38 2.65 -35.17
N LEU A 8 -7.71 2.76 -33.91
CA LEU A 8 -8.01 4.02 -33.26
C LEU A 8 -6.70 4.57 -32.68
N ASN A 9 -6.26 5.69 -33.21
CA ASN A 9 -5.07 6.36 -32.68
C ASN A 9 -5.50 7.51 -31.78
N VAL A 10 -5.05 7.47 -30.53
CA VAL A 10 -5.18 8.55 -29.57
C VAL A 10 -3.89 9.34 -29.61
N ASN A 11 -3.85 10.40 -30.43
CA ASN A 11 -2.64 11.23 -30.58
C ASN A 11 -2.33 11.95 -29.26
N ARG A 12 -3.36 12.44 -28.59
CA ARG A 12 -3.27 13.07 -27.28
C ARG A 12 -4.65 13.29 -26.69
N LEU A 13 -4.81 12.90 -25.45
CA LEU A 13 -5.98 13.19 -24.61
C LEU A 13 -5.46 13.77 -23.29
N ASP A 14 -5.78 15.04 -23.02
CA ASP A 14 -5.44 15.69 -21.75
C ASP A 14 -6.68 15.73 -20.86
N GLY A 15 -6.47 15.50 -19.58
CA GLY A 15 -7.52 15.53 -18.58
C GLY A 15 -7.03 16.02 -17.23
N GLY A 16 -7.97 16.31 -16.35
CA GLY A 16 -7.71 16.66 -14.96
C GLY A 16 -8.44 15.72 -14.00
N TYR A 17 -7.78 15.33 -12.94
CA TYR A 17 -8.36 14.51 -11.88
C TYR A 17 -7.81 14.89 -10.51
N ASN A 18 -8.71 15.19 -9.56
CA ASN A 18 -8.37 15.52 -8.17
C ASN A 18 -7.23 16.56 -8.02
N GLY A 19 -7.24 17.60 -8.85
CA GLY A 19 -6.27 18.71 -8.79
C GLY A 19 -4.93 18.42 -9.49
N GLY A 20 -4.74 17.24 -10.07
CA GLY A 20 -3.65 16.92 -10.97
C GLY A 20 -4.10 16.84 -12.41
N THR A 21 -3.16 16.57 -13.31
CA THR A 21 -3.41 16.40 -14.74
C THR A 21 -2.88 15.05 -15.22
N PHE A 22 -3.47 14.55 -16.29
CA PHE A 22 -2.96 13.38 -16.98
C PHE A 22 -3.02 13.59 -18.48
N THR A 23 -2.12 12.93 -19.18
CA THR A 23 -2.08 12.88 -20.64
C THR A 23 -2.08 11.42 -21.06
N VAL A 24 -2.89 11.07 -22.05
CA VAL A 24 -2.94 9.72 -22.63
C VAL A 24 -2.71 9.83 -24.13
N ASP A 25 -1.82 9.01 -24.65
CA ASP A 25 -1.64 8.75 -26.08
C ASP A 25 -1.53 7.24 -26.34
N GLY A 26 -1.64 6.82 -27.59
CA GLY A 26 -1.48 5.42 -27.94
C GLY A 26 -2.39 4.96 -29.07
N ASN A 27 -2.61 3.68 -29.14
CA ASN A 27 -3.43 3.07 -30.18
C ASN A 27 -4.26 1.89 -29.64
N LEU A 28 -5.37 1.61 -30.31
CA LEU A 28 -6.27 0.52 -30.03
C LEU A 28 -6.71 -0.11 -31.35
N ASP A 29 -6.51 -1.41 -31.48
CA ASP A 29 -7.09 -2.17 -32.58
C ASP A 29 -8.60 -2.32 -32.37
N VAL A 30 -9.40 -1.88 -33.32
CA VAL A 30 -10.85 -2.04 -33.28
C VAL A 30 -11.19 -3.40 -33.88
N PRO A 31 -11.62 -4.36 -33.09
CA PRO A 31 -11.92 -5.71 -33.57
C PRO A 31 -13.12 -5.69 -34.54
N ALA A 32 -13.20 -6.72 -35.39
CA ALA A 32 -14.44 -6.93 -36.13
C ALA A 32 -15.58 -7.23 -35.17
N ILE A 33 -16.73 -6.66 -35.42
CA ILE A 33 -17.94 -7.06 -34.69
C ILE A 33 -18.20 -8.51 -35.06
N PRO A 34 -18.21 -9.47 -34.10
CA PRO A 34 -18.50 -10.86 -34.37
C PRO A 34 -19.92 -11.01 -34.96
N GLU A 35 -20.11 -11.94 -35.89
CA GLU A 35 -21.44 -12.20 -36.50
C GLU A 35 -22.51 -12.53 -35.44
N ASP A 36 -22.11 -13.16 -34.36
CA ASP A 36 -22.96 -13.53 -33.24
C ASP A 36 -23.05 -12.46 -32.13
N PHE A 37 -22.49 -11.26 -32.32
CA PHE A 37 -22.47 -10.17 -31.32
C PHE A 37 -23.89 -9.85 -30.80
N MET A 38 -24.87 -9.84 -31.68
CA MET A 38 -26.26 -9.56 -31.28
C MET A 38 -26.81 -10.62 -30.31
N ARG A 39 -26.28 -11.84 -30.38
CA ARG A 39 -26.65 -12.97 -29.52
C ARG A 39 -25.84 -13.05 -28.26
N THR A 40 -24.52 -12.92 -28.40
CA THR A 40 -23.58 -13.15 -27.29
C THR A 40 -23.27 -11.87 -26.52
N LYS A 41 -23.43 -10.70 -27.16
CA LYS A 41 -23.01 -9.38 -26.67
C LYS A 41 -21.56 -9.33 -26.18
N ARG A 42 -20.72 -10.23 -26.71
CA ARG A 42 -19.30 -10.29 -26.40
C ARG A 42 -18.53 -9.53 -27.47
N LEU A 43 -17.81 -8.52 -27.06
CA LEU A 43 -16.83 -7.82 -27.88
C LEU A 43 -15.45 -8.11 -27.25
N GLU A 44 -14.59 -8.77 -28.02
CA GLU A 44 -13.21 -8.93 -27.59
C GLU A 44 -12.49 -7.61 -27.82
N LEU A 45 -11.77 -7.11 -26.81
CA LEU A 45 -10.90 -5.96 -26.99
C LEU A 45 -9.76 -6.37 -27.93
N GLY A 46 -9.49 -5.55 -28.92
CA GLY A 46 -8.30 -5.69 -29.75
C GLY A 46 -7.04 -5.36 -28.96
N LYS A 47 -5.89 -5.57 -29.59
CA LYS A 47 -4.62 -5.13 -28.99
C LYS A 47 -4.64 -3.62 -28.80
N PHE A 48 -4.10 -3.17 -27.70
CA PHE A 48 -3.92 -1.75 -27.44
C PHE A 48 -2.64 -1.46 -26.69
N GLU A 49 -2.14 -0.26 -26.85
CA GLU A 49 -1.07 0.30 -26.04
C GLU A 49 -1.40 1.76 -25.77
N LEU A 50 -1.56 2.08 -24.50
CA LEU A 50 -1.88 3.43 -24.03
C LEU A 50 -0.80 3.90 -23.07
N ASN A 51 -0.11 4.96 -23.45
CA ASN A 51 0.87 5.65 -22.62
C ASN A 51 0.14 6.71 -21.80
N THR A 52 0.31 6.69 -20.50
CA THR A 52 -0.35 7.63 -19.60
C THR A 52 0.69 8.32 -18.75
N SER A 53 0.79 9.65 -18.86
CA SER A 53 1.60 10.46 -17.97
C SER A 53 0.73 11.13 -16.92
N LEU A 54 1.08 10.96 -15.65
CA LEU A 54 0.43 11.54 -14.50
C LEU A 54 1.25 12.70 -13.94
N ASN A 55 0.62 13.81 -13.62
CA ASN A 55 1.26 14.95 -12.99
C ASN A 55 0.45 15.43 -11.78
N SER A 56 1.00 15.20 -10.59
CA SER A 56 0.43 15.59 -9.30
C SER A 56 -1.01 15.12 -9.06
N VAL A 57 -1.34 13.93 -9.55
CA VAL A 57 -2.68 13.34 -9.41
C VAL A 57 -2.87 12.85 -7.98
N LYS A 58 -3.88 13.37 -7.29
CA LYS A 58 -4.24 12.92 -5.94
C LYS A 58 -5.07 11.65 -6.01
N VAL A 59 -4.59 10.61 -5.35
CA VAL A 59 -5.28 9.32 -5.22
C VAL A 59 -5.57 9.04 -3.75
N ARG A 60 -6.68 8.34 -3.53
CA ARG A 60 -7.06 7.82 -2.21
C ARG A 60 -7.42 6.36 -2.33
N TYR A 61 -6.84 5.54 -1.46
CA TYR A 61 -7.19 4.14 -1.33
C TYR A 61 -7.82 3.89 0.05
N GLY A 62 -9.13 3.75 0.04
CA GLY A 62 -9.92 3.69 1.27
C GLY A 62 -9.72 4.93 2.15
N GLU A 63 -9.64 4.71 3.46
CA GLU A 63 -9.25 5.72 4.46
C GLU A 63 -7.77 5.62 4.85
N ASP A 64 -7.07 4.64 4.30
CA ASP A 64 -5.75 4.21 4.77
C ASP A 64 -4.61 4.92 4.05
N ILE A 65 -4.77 5.26 2.78
CA ILE A 65 -3.71 5.89 1.98
C ILE A 65 -4.24 7.07 1.19
N ASP A 66 -3.59 8.21 1.38
CA ASP A 66 -3.68 9.36 0.48
C ASP A 66 -2.30 9.59 -0.15
N ALA A 67 -2.24 9.81 -1.45
CA ALA A 67 -0.98 10.10 -2.13
C ALA A 67 -1.17 11.09 -3.28
N VAL A 68 -0.11 11.84 -3.57
CA VAL A 68 0.03 12.65 -4.79
C VAL A 68 1.02 11.94 -5.68
N LEU A 69 0.57 11.52 -6.85
CA LEU A 69 1.33 10.68 -7.76
C LEU A 69 1.73 11.45 -9.02
N THR A 70 2.97 11.21 -9.44
CA THR A 70 3.53 11.64 -10.72
C THR A 70 4.23 10.44 -11.34
N GLY A 71 4.14 10.29 -12.66
CA GLY A 71 4.83 9.18 -13.33
C GLY A 71 4.24 8.83 -14.67
N ASP A 72 4.83 7.81 -15.28
CA ASP A 72 4.44 7.32 -16.59
C ASP A 72 4.07 5.84 -16.50
N ILE A 73 2.92 5.49 -17.06
CA ILE A 73 2.34 4.15 -17.02
C ILE A 73 1.94 3.76 -18.43
N VAL A 74 2.24 2.55 -18.81
CA VAL A 74 1.83 1.95 -20.09
C VAL A 74 0.82 0.84 -19.79
N PHE A 75 -0.31 0.92 -20.45
CA PHE A 75 -1.37 -0.10 -20.41
C PHE A 75 -1.38 -0.84 -21.75
N THR A 76 -1.36 -2.14 -21.69
CA THR A 76 -1.64 -3.02 -22.83
C THR A 76 -2.80 -3.94 -22.51
N GLU A 77 -3.19 -4.83 -23.40
CA GLU A 77 -4.29 -5.79 -23.18
C GLU A 77 -4.05 -6.77 -22.03
N ASP A 78 -2.79 -6.99 -21.64
CA ASP A 78 -2.41 -7.99 -20.65
C ASP A 78 -1.39 -7.49 -19.61
N HIS A 79 -0.88 -6.26 -19.77
CA HIS A 79 0.19 -5.77 -18.93
C HIS A 79 0.04 -4.28 -18.58
N LEU A 80 0.31 -3.96 -17.32
CA LEU A 80 0.46 -2.61 -16.79
C LEU A 80 1.89 -2.45 -16.27
N PHE A 81 2.63 -1.53 -16.84
CA PHE A 81 4.00 -1.30 -16.38
C PHE A 81 4.36 0.19 -16.40
N GLY A 82 5.38 0.56 -15.65
CA GLY A 82 5.82 1.95 -15.63
C GLY A 82 6.50 2.37 -14.34
N ASN A 83 6.57 3.69 -14.16
CA ASN A 83 7.23 4.29 -13.02
C ASN A 83 6.30 5.30 -12.37
N ILE A 84 6.08 5.15 -11.06
CA ILE A 84 5.24 6.06 -10.27
C ILE A 84 6.06 6.60 -9.11
N THR A 85 6.00 7.90 -8.91
CA THR A 85 6.54 8.57 -7.73
C THR A 85 5.40 9.10 -6.87
N ALA A 86 5.35 8.67 -5.62
CA ALA A 86 4.55 9.31 -4.59
C ALA A 86 5.33 10.54 -4.08
N GLU A 87 4.93 11.72 -4.55
CA GLU A 87 5.58 12.99 -4.21
C GLU A 87 5.34 13.36 -2.75
N SER A 88 4.13 13.15 -2.29
CA SER A 88 3.69 13.36 -0.92
C SER A 88 2.49 12.47 -0.61
N GLY A 89 2.17 12.32 0.67
CA GLY A 89 1.01 11.53 1.06
C GLY A 89 1.01 11.15 2.52
N GLU A 90 0.02 10.37 2.91
CA GLU A 90 -0.12 9.85 4.26
C GLU A 90 -0.59 8.40 4.22
N ILE A 91 0.10 7.53 4.96
CA ILE A 91 -0.25 6.14 5.18
C ILE A 91 -0.74 6.01 6.62
N ARG A 92 -2.02 5.65 6.81
CA ARG A 92 -2.70 5.55 8.11
C ARG A 92 -2.87 4.11 8.56
N ALA A 93 -2.84 3.17 7.64
CA ALA A 93 -2.78 1.74 7.94
C ALA A 93 -1.88 1.03 6.93
N ILE A 94 -1.39 -0.14 7.31
CA ILE A 94 -0.67 -1.02 6.38
C ILE A 94 -1.73 -1.78 5.60
N PRO A 95 -1.81 -1.62 4.27
CA PRO A 95 -2.77 -2.37 3.48
C PRO A 95 -2.54 -3.86 3.65
N SER A 96 -3.59 -4.61 3.93
CA SER A 96 -3.56 -6.07 3.85
C SER A 96 -3.67 -6.46 2.37
N PHE A 97 -2.52 -6.69 1.73
CA PHE A 97 -2.46 -7.27 0.39
C PHE A 97 -2.56 -8.81 0.45
N GLY A 98 -3.41 -9.34 1.18
CA GLY A 98 -3.80 -10.73 1.18
C GLY A 98 -5.31 -10.70 1.21
N GLY A 99 -5.96 -11.45 0.34
CA GLY A 99 -7.41 -11.39 0.26
C GLY A 99 -7.98 -11.34 1.65
N GLU A 100 -8.80 -10.33 1.92
CA GLU A 100 -9.70 -10.42 3.05
C GLU A 100 -10.26 -11.84 2.95
N GLU A 101 -10.11 -12.63 4.01
CA GLU A 101 -11.04 -13.75 4.20
C GLU A 101 -12.39 -13.08 4.02
N LYS A 102 -12.98 -13.27 2.82
CA LYS A 102 -14.34 -12.80 2.54
C LYS A 102 -15.11 -13.36 3.70
N LYS A 103 -15.45 -12.50 4.65
CA LYS A 103 -16.27 -12.87 5.79
C LYS A 103 -17.41 -13.61 5.15
N ALA A 104 -17.50 -14.91 5.36
CA ALA A 104 -18.46 -15.73 4.65
C ALA A 104 -19.81 -15.08 4.87
N LEU A 105 -20.30 -14.43 3.81
CA LEU A 105 -21.62 -13.82 3.81
C LEU A 105 -22.59 -14.96 4.15
N SER A 106 -23.55 -14.70 4.97
CA SER A 106 -24.60 -15.67 5.21
C SER A 106 -25.34 -15.94 3.90
N ALA A 107 -25.84 -17.14 3.69
CA ALA A 107 -26.58 -17.50 2.47
C ALA A 107 -27.71 -16.50 2.15
N GLU A 108 -28.29 -15.83 3.17
CA GLU A 108 -29.32 -14.79 3.01
C GLU A 108 -28.72 -13.46 2.48
N GLU A 109 -27.50 -13.12 2.85
CA GLU A 109 -26.79 -11.93 2.37
C GLU A 109 -26.32 -12.14 0.93
N GLU A 110 -25.81 -13.32 0.59
CA GLU A 110 -25.47 -13.69 -0.79
C GLU A 110 -26.71 -13.66 -1.70
N GLU A 111 -27.84 -14.20 -1.26
CA GLU A 111 -29.09 -14.19 -2.03
C GLU A 111 -29.63 -12.77 -2.24
N LYS A 112 -29.49 -11.86 -1.25
CA LYS A 112 -29.87 -10.45 -1.39
C LYS A 112 -28.97 -9.70 -2.37
N ILE A 113 -27.67 -9.95 -2.35
CA ILE A 113 -26.71 -9.35 -3.28
C ILE A 113 -27.00 -9.83 -4.70
N LEU A 114 -27.21 -11.14 -4.89
CA LEU A 114 -27.56 -11.71 -6.20
C LEU A 114 -28.89 -11.17 -6.76
N LYS A 115 -29.91 -10.99 -5.92
CA LYS A 115 -31.21 -10.46 -6.34
C LYS A 115 -31.17 -8.99 -6.74
N ASN A 116 -30.24 -8.22 -6.18
CA ASN A 116 -30.09 -6.78 -6.46
C ASN A 116 -29.06 -6.48 -7.55
N LYS A 117 -28.29 -7.48 -7.98
CA LYS A 117 -27.31 -7.34 -9.04
C LYS A 117 -28.00 -7.25 -10.39
N THR A 118 -27.77 -6.16 -11.09
CA THR A 118 -28.20 -6.07 -12.50
C THR A 118 -27.35 -7.01 -13.35
N ILE A 119 -27.91 -7.50 -14.46
CA ILE A 119 -27.19 -8.36 -15.43
C ILE A 119 -25.88 -7.67 -15.88
N VAL A 120 -25.88 -6.34 -15.97
CA VAL A 120 -24.70 -5.53 -16.35
C VAL A 120 -23.62 -5.60 -15.28
N GLU A 121 -23.96 -5.49 -14.00
CA GLU A 121 -22.99 -5.60 -12.89
C GLU A 121 -22.37 -6.99 -12.81
N GLY A 122 -23.14 -8.05 -13.04
CA GLY A 122 -22.62 -9.42 -13.08
C GLY A 122 -21.64 -9.65 -14.24
N ILE A 123 -21.93 -9.12 -15.44
CA ILE A 123 -21.04 -9.20 -16.60
C ILE A 123 -19.75 -8.40 -16.35
N VAL A 124 -19.86 -7.20 -15.79
CA VAL A 124 -18.71 -6.34 -15.50
C VAL A 124 -17.79 -7.00 -14.50
N GLU A 125 -18.29 -7.60 -13.42
CA GLU A 125 -17.46 -8.31 -12.44
C GLU A 125 -16.78 -9.54 -13.03
N GLU A 126 -17.48 -10.35 -13.83
CA GLU A 126 -16.90 -11.54 -14.47
C GLU A 126 -15.78 -11.14 -15.46
N VAL A 127 -15.99 -10.04 -16.20
CA VAL A 127 -14.99 -9.50 -17.13
C VAL A 127 -13.78 -8.96 -16.35
N ILE A 128 -14.02 -8.22 -15.27
CA ILE A 128 -12.94 -7.69 -14.41
C ILE A 128 -12.15 -8.83 -13.77
N ASP A 129 -12.80 -9.84 -13.19
CA ASP A 129 -12.13 -10.99 -12.59
C ASP A 129 -11.28 -11.77 -13.61
N LYS A 130 -11.78 -11.92 -14.83
CA LYS A 130 -11.07 -12.60 -15.91
C LYS A 130 -9.87 -11.78 -16.39
N ILE A 131 -10.03 -10.47 -16.55
CA ILE A 131 -8.94 -9.55 -16.90
C ILE A 131 -7.89 -9.56 -15.80
N LEU A 132 -8.28 -9.39 -14.54
CA LEU A 132 -7.34 -9.35 -13.41
C LEU A 132 -6.53 -10.64 -13.27
N LYS A 133 -7.11 -11.81 -13.55
CA LYS A 133 -6.36 -13.09 -13.48
C LYS A 133 -5.34 -13.28 -14.60
N GLN A 134 -5.52 -12.61 -15.72
CA GLN A 134 -4.61 -12.68 -16.87
C GLN A 134 -3.67 -11.47 -16.95
N TYR A 135 -3.93 -10.45 -16.14
CA TYR A 135 -3.20 -9.20 -16.17
C TYR A 135 -1.93 -9.30 -15.32
N THR A 136 -0.85 -8.80 -15.87
CA THR A 136 0.39 -8.64 -15.11
C THR A 136 0.64 -7.16 -14.79
N VAL A 137 1.16 -6.88 -13.60
CA VAL A 137 1.56 -5.53 -13.19
C VAL A 137 3.03 -5.53 -12.83
N ASP A 138 3.75 -4.55 -13.33
CA ASP A 138 5.17 -4.31 -13.09
C ASP A 138 5.40 -2.80 -12.94
N ILE A 139 5.21 -2.28 -11.72
CA ILE A 139 5.32 -0.86 -11.43
C ILE A 139 6.52 -0.59 -10.53
N ASN A 140 7.44 0.26 -10.98
CA ASN A 140 8.45 0.83 -10.10
C ASN A 140 7.83 1.99 -9.31
N LEU A 141 7.78 1.84 -8.00
CA LEU A 141 7.23 2.82 -7.07
C LEU A 141 8.37 3.49 -6.29
N ARG A 142 8.43 4.80 -6.36
CA ARG A 142 9.30 5.62 -5.51
C ARG A 142 8.46 6.41 -4.51
N ALA A 143 8.82 6.39 -3.26
CA ALA A 143 8.26 7.28 -2.25
C ALA A 143 9.25 8.39 -1.91
N ASN A 144 8.85 9.65 -2.11
CA ASN A 144 9.63 10.80 -1.73
C ASN A 144 9.52 11.08 -0.21
N LYS A 145 10.45 11.88 0.32
CA LYS A 145 10.55 12.22 1.76
C LYS A 145 9.29 12.86 2.37
N ASP A 146 8.38 13.36 1.55
CA ASP A 146 7.13 14.01 2.01
C ASP A 146 5.96 13.03 2.14
N VAL A 147 6.20 11.74 1.90
CA VAL A 147 5.26 10.67 2.26
C VAL A 147 5.40 10.38 3.76
N LYS A 148 4.28 10.39 4.49
CA LYS A 148 4.25 10.27 5.95
C LYS A 148 3.57 8.97 6.38
N LEU A 149 4.06 8.40 7.46
CA LEU A 149 3.37 7.39 8.23
C LEU A 149 2.62 8.06 9.39
N ASN A 150 1.37 7.71 9.59
CA ASN A 150 0.55 8.14 10.70
C ASN A 150 -0.40 7.02 11.11
N ILE A 151 0.16 5.91 11.62
CA ILE A 151 -0.59 4.71 11.99
C ILE A 151 -0.98 4.81 13.46
N PRO A 152 -2.29 4.96 13.77
CA PRO A 152 -2.74 5.24 15.13
C PRO A 152 -2.55 4.05 16.08
N ASN A 153 -2.83 2.84 15.62
CA ASN A 153 -2.82 1.66 16.45
C ASN A 153 -2.27 0.44 15.70
N MET A 154 -1.36 -0.26 16.35
CA MET A 154 -0.96 -1.64 16.06
C MET A 154 -1.02 -2.45 17.36
N THR A 155 -0.90 -3.76 17.29
CA THR A 155 -1.10 -4.67 18.43
C THR A 155 -0.30 -4.28 19.69
N LEU A 156 0.97 -3.90 19.55
CA LEU A 156 1.86 -3.58 20.69
C LEU A 156 2.28 -2.12 20.74
N VAL A 157 2.19 -1.40 19.63
CA VAL A 157 2.65 -0.03 19.50
C VAL A 157 1.53 0.86 19.01
N LYS A 158 1.55 2.14 19.42
CA LYS A 158 0.54 3.14 19.07
C LYS A 158 1.18 4.38 18.51
N ASN A 159 0.41 5.15 17.74
CA ASN A 159 0.80 6.45 17.22
C ASN A 159 2.16 6.42 16.51
N ILE A 160 2.34 5.48 15.58
CA ILE A 160 3.54 5.43 14.75
C ILE A 160 3.48 6.61 13.79
N LYS A 161 4.49 7.47 13.86
CA LYS A 161 4.64 8.64 12.99
C LYS A 161 6.05 8.67 12.43
N GLY A 162 6.19 9.13 11.18
CA GLY A 162 7.49 9.31 10.55
C GLY A 162 7.36 9.69 9.09
N GLY A 163 8.46 10.09 8.47
CA GLY A 163 8.57 10.18 7.02
C GLY A 163 9.06 8.85 6.46
N ILE A 164 8.48 8.40 5.37
CA ILE A 164 8.94 7.22 4.64
C ILE A 164 9.49 7.63 3.29
N SER A 165 10.60 7.03 2.87
CA SER A 165 11.16 7.21 1.54
C SER A 165 11.84 5.93 1.08
N GLY A 166 11.86 5.68 -0.22
CA GLY A 166 12.48 4.49 -0.77
C GLY A 166 11.95 4.15 -2.14
N GLU A 167 12.35 3.00 -2.62
CA GLU A 167 11.97 2.47 -3.92
C GLU A 167 11.53 1.01 -3.77
N SER A 168 10.47 0.66 -4.49
CA SER A 168 9.92 -0.68 -4.52
C SER A 168 9.43 -0.99 -5.92
N LYS A 169 9.43 -2.25 -6.27
CA LYS A 169 8.74 -2.74 -7.44
C LYS A 169 7.50 -3.50 -6.98
N VAL A 170 6.36 -3.09 -7.49
CA VAL A 170 5.07 -3.75 -7.26
C VAL A 170 4.84 -4.71 -8.40
N LEU A 171 4.67 -5.97 -8.08
CA LEU A 171 4.40 -7.05 -9.02
C LEU A 171 3.00 -7.61 -8.75
N TYR A 172 2.28 -7.91 -9.82
CA TYR A 172 1.03 -8.67 -9.75
C TYR A 172 1.01 -9.66 -10.90
N GLU A 173 0.80 -10.92 -10.58
CA GLU A 173 0.73 -12.00 -11.55
C GLU A 173 -0.14 -13.13 -11.00
N ASN A 174 -1.04 -13.67 -11.80
CA ASN A 174 -1.90 -14.81 -11.43
C ASN A 174 -2.72 -14.63 -10.14
N GLY A 175 -3.12 -13.40 -9.82
CA GLY A 175 -3.87 -13.10 -8.59
C GLY A 175 -2.99 -12.87 -7.35
N GLU A 176 -1.68 -12.99 -7.48
CA GLU A 176 -0.73 -12.76 -6.39
C GLU A 176 -0.07 -11.38 -6.49
N VAL A 177 0.21 -10.78 -5.35
CA VAL A 177 0.91 -9.49 -5.24
C VAL A 177 2.28 -9.71 -4.59
N GLY A 178 3.31 -9.15 -5.20
CA GLY A 178 4.66 -9.12 -4.67
C GLY A 178 5.20 -7.70 -4.55
N LEU A 179 6.08 -7.52 -3.58
CA LEU A 179 6.87 -6.30 -3.43
C LEU A 179 8.36 -6.65 -3.35
N THR A 180 9.19 -5.87 -4.03
CA THR A 180 10.64 -5.91 -3.89
C THR A 180 11.14 -4.52 -3.56
N GLY A 181 12.38 -4.40 -3.06
CA GLY A 181 13.00 -3.11 -2.78
C GLY A 181 13.06 -2.73 -1.32
N GLU A 182 13.24 -1.45 -1.04
CA GLU A 182 13.54 -1.00 0.31
C GLU A 182 12.90 0.36 0.62
N PHE A 183 12.37 0.47 1.84
CA PHE A 183 11.91 1.74 2.41
C PHE A 183 12.64 2.06 3.71
N THR A 184 12.94 3.33 3.91
CA THR A 184 13.52 3.88 5.13
C THR A 184 12.51 4.79 5.82
N ILE A 185 12.35 4.64 7.14
CA ILE A 185 11.55 5.54 7.97
C ILE A 185 12.49 6.47 8.73
N ARG A 186 12.26 7.77 8.58
CA ARG A 186 13.11 8.82 9.18
C ARG A 186 12.29 9.73 10.08
N GLN A 187 12.96 10.28 11.11
CA GLN A 187 12.40 11.26 12.04
C GLN A 187 11.07 10.80 12.66
N GLY A 188 11.00 9.52 12.96
CA GLY A 188 9.78 8.90 13.45
C GLY A 188 9.72 8.77 14.97
N SER A 189 8.53 8.44 15.45
CA SER A 189 8.29 8.07 16.83
C SER A 189 7.07 7.16 16.95
N PHE A 190 7.00 6.43 18.05
CA PHE A 190 5.84 5.60 18.42
C PHE A 190 5.68 5.57 19.94
N LEU A 191 4.55 5.05 20.39
CA LEU A 191 4.30 4.77 21.80
C LEU A 191 4.36 3.26 22.06
N LEU A 192 5.16 2.86 23.03
CA LEU A 192 5.17 1.52 23.61
C LEU A 192 4.90 1.67 25.11
N ASN A 193 3.83 1.06 25.61
CA ASN A 193 3.38 1.23 26.99
C ASN A 193 3.39 2.71 27.44
N ASN A 194 2.76 3.60 26.65
CA ASN A 194 2.70 5.04 26.88
C ASN A 194 4.08 5.76 26.98
N ASN A 195 5.16 5.08 26.72
CA ASN A 195 6.49 5.69 26.59
C ASN A 195 6.74 6.02 25.13
N ARG A 196 7.10 7.28 24.86
CA ARG A 196 7.44 7.72 23.50
C ARG A 196 8.86 7.32 23.16
N PHE A 197 8.99 6.50 22.15
CA PHE A 197 10.26 6.14 21.53
C PHE A 197 10.50 6.99 20.29
N LYS A 198 11.72 7.46 20.13
CA LYS A 198 12.20 8.11 18.91
C LYS A 198 12.82 7.03 18.01
N ILE A 199 12.40 6.97 16.77
CA ILE A 199 13.01 6.09 15.77
C ILE A 199 14.37 6.67 15.38
N ASN A 200 15.43 5.91 15.59
CA ASN A 200 16.80 6.28 15.23
C ASN A 200 17.09 5.84 13.79
N ASN A 201 16.73 4.60 13.47
CA ASN A 201 16.78 4.02 12.13
C ASN A 201 15.69 2.98 11.97
N ALA A 202 15.05 2.95 10.81
CA ALA A 202 14.12 1.89 10.43
C ALA A 202 14.20 1.65 8.94
N GLU A 203 14.39 0.40 8.57
CA GLU A 203 14.44 -0.08 7.19
C GLU A 203 13.48 -1.24 7.04
N ILE A 204 12.76 -1.26 5.92
CA ILE A 204 11.87 -2.33 5.52
C ILE A 204 12.37 -2.80 4.16
N ARG A 205 12.87 -4.04 4.09
CA ARG A 205 13.41 -4.62 2.87
C ARG A 205 12.50 -5.74 2.39
N PHE A 206 12.08 -5.64 1.16
CA PHE A 206 11.34 -6.69 0.48
C PHE A 206 12.31 -7.47 -0.41
N PRO A 207 12.35 -8.81 -0.28
CA PRO A 207 13.30 -9.63 -1.04
C PRO A 207 13.00 -9.56 -2.54
N GLU A 208 14.04 -9.84 -3.33
CA GLU A 208 13.90 -9.99 -4.79
C GLU A 208 12.92 -11.12 -5.10
N GLN A 209 12.05 -10.88 -6.07
CA GLN A 209 11.09 -11.85 -6.58
C GLN A 209 11.21 -11.91 -8.10
N SER A 210 11.02 -13.11 -8.64
CA SER A 210 11.09 -13.36 -10.07
C SER A 210 9.72 -13.66 -10.63
N SER A 211 9.44 -13.22 -11.84
CA SER A 211 8.24 -13.63 -12.58
C SER A 211 8.15 -15.16 -12.68
N GLY A 212 6.95 -15.69 -12.47
CA GLY A 212 6.69 -17.13 -12.44
C GLY A 212 7.02 -17.83 -11.11
N SER A 213 7.49 -17.11 -10.09
CA SER A 213 7.53 -17.60 -8.71
C SER A 213 6.27 -17.18 -7.96
N THR A 214 5.97 -17.84 -6.84
CA THR A 214 4.91 -17.38 -5.93
C THR A 214 5.27 -16.00 -5.40
N LEU A 215 4.46 -15.01 -5.76
CA LEU A 215 4.63 -13.64 -5.28
C LEU A 215 4.16 -13.52 -3.83
N GLN A 216 4.89 -12.76 -3.03
CA GLN A 216 4.53 -12.56 -1.62
C GLN A 216 5.01 -11.22 -1.08
N ILE A 217 4.39 -10.78 -0.01
CA ILE A 217 4.80 -9.62 0.75
C ILE A 217 5.33 -10.11 2.09
N ASP A 218 6.63 -10.35 2.16
CA ASP A 218 7.32 -10.87 3.34
C ASP A 218 8.59 -10.05 3.64
N PRO A 219 8.42 -8.86 4.24
CA PRO A 219 9.53 -7.95 4.48
C PRO A 219 10.48 -8.43 5.58
N PHE A 220 11.73 -8.04 5.47
CA PHE A 220 12.71 -8.06 6.55
C PHE A 220 12.78 -6.66 7.17
N ILE A 221 12.63 -6.56 8.48
CA ILE A 221 12.64 -5.29 9.22
C ILE A 221 13.94 -5.15 9.98
N ILE A 222 14.54 -3.98 9.90
CA ILE A 222 15.61 -3.49 10.78
C ILE A 222 15.09 -2.21 11.42
N PHE A 223 14.98 -2.21 12.73
CA PHE A 223 14.38 -1.09 13.44
C PHE A 223 15.11 -0.82 14.75
N ASN A 224 15.53 0.42 14.95
CA ASN A 224 16.18 0.87 16.17
C ASN A 224 15.50 2.14 16.68
N ALA A 225 15.14 2.15 17.95
CA ALA A 225 14.54 3.30 18.59
C ALA A 225 15.01 3.48 20.01
N SER A 226 14.89 4.69 20.54
CA SER A 226 15.30 4.99 21.90
C SER A 226 14.30 5.88 22.62
N THR A 227 14.27 5.74 23.94
CA THR A 227 13.52 6.61 24.86
C THR A 227 14.36 6.93 26.06
N LYS A 228 13.93 7.92 26.86
CA LYS A 228 14.55 8.26 28.13
C LYS A 228 13.52 8.17 29.25
N VAL A 229 13.83 7.41 30.27
CA VAL A 229 13.02 7.25 31.48
C VAL A 229 13.85 7.68 32.68
N GLY A 230 13.52 8.83 33.26
CA GLY A 230 14.35 9.46 34.28
C GLY A 230 15.73 9.83 33.73
N LYS A 231 16.77 9.23 34.29
CA LYS A 231 18.17 9.40 33.82
C LYS A 231 18.61 8.31 32.84
N GLU A 232 17.81 7.24 32.74
CA GLU A 232 18.15 6.05 31.95
C GLU A 232 17.71 6.22 30.49
N ARG A 233 18.64 5.96 29.57
CA ARG A 233 18.33 5.83 28.15
C ARG A 233 18.11 4.36 27.87
N ILE A 234 16.99 4.06 27.25
CA ILE A 234 16.60 2.73 26.84
C ILE A 234 16.59 2.69 25.32
N GLU A 235 17.18 1.68 24.75
CA GLU A 235 17.17 1.39 23.32
C GLU A 235 16.42 0.07 23.06
N VAL A 236 15.68 0.03 21.97
CA VAL A 236 15.04 -1.17 21.46
C VAL A 236 15.52 -1.40 20.04
N SER A 237 15.93 -2.62 19.75
CA SER A 237 16.26 -3.11 18.41
C SER A 237 15.30 -4.21 18.05
N VAL A 238 14.76 -4.15 16.83
CA VAL A 238 13.91 -5.19 16.25
C VAL A 238 14.48 -5.57 14.90
N THR A 239 14.74 -6.85 14.70
CA THR A 239 15.27 -7.36 13.43
C THR A 239 14.53 -8.64 13.03
N GLY A 240 14.47 -8.91 11.73
CA GLY A 240 13.86 -10.13 11.20
C GLY A 240 12.53 -9.90 10.52
N LYS A 241 11.81 -10.98 10.27
CA LYS A 241 10.48 -10.95 9.67
C LYS A 241 9.43 -10.56 10.71
N PRO A 242 8.36 -9.82 10.34
CA PRO A 242 7.27 -9.47 11.25
C PRO A 242 6.61 -10.69 11.93
N SER A 243 6.61 -11.83 11.27
CA SER A 243 6.07 -13.10 11.81
C SER A 243 6.93 -13.71 12.92
N ASN A 244 8.22 -13.40 12.96
CA ASN A 244 9.17 -13.91 13.96
C ASN A 244 10.29 -12.88 14.25
N PRO A 245 9.97 -11.74 14.89
CA PRO A 245 10.93 -10.68 15.14
C PRO A 245 11.87 -11.04 16.30
N VAL A 246 13.14 -10.71 16.17
CA VAL A 246 14.09 -10.68 17.28
C VAL A 246 14.04 -9.30 17.91
N ILE A 247 13.67 -9.22 19.19
CA ILE A 247 13.54 -7.97 19.93
C ILE A 247 14.55 -7.94 21.06
N GLU A 248 15.44 -6.97 21.02
CA GLU A 248 16.48 -6.74 22.02
C GLU A 248 16.27 -5.39 22.70
N PHE A 249 16.53 -5.35 23.99
CA PHE A 249 16.55 -4.12 24.78
C PHE A 249 17.92 -3.91 25.39
N SER A 250 18.35 -2.66 25.42
CA SER A 250 19.56 -2.25 26.12
C SER A 250 19.34 -0.92 26.85
N SER A 251 20.21 -0.63 27.81
CA SER A 251 20.19 0.63 28.55
C SER A 251 21.60 1.11 28.89
N ASP A 252 21.75 2.40 29.17
CA ASP A 252 23.04 3.00 29.49
C ASP A 252 23.70 2.36 30.75
N SER A 253 22.89 1.95 31.75
CA SER A 253 23.36 1.31 32.97
C SER A 253 23.48 -0.21 32.88
N GLY A 254 23.20 -0.82 31.73
CA GLY A 254 23.25 -2.27 31.55
C GLY A 254 22.15 -3.03 32.29
N LEU A 255 20.94 -2.45 32.40
CA LEU A 255 19.79 -3.12 33.00
C LEU A 255 19.41 -4.37 32.22
N SER A 256 18.92 -5.41 32.90
CA SER A 256 18.39 -6.59 32.24
C SER A 256 17.08 -6.27 31.50
N LYS A 257 16.69 -7.12 30.56
CA LYS A 257 15.44 -6.98 29.81
C LYS A 257 14.23 -6.85 30.74
N GLU A 258 14.18 -7.63 31.79
CA GLU A 258 13.09 -7.63 32.78
C GLU A 258 13.06 -6.32 33.57
N GLN A 259 14.23 -5.79 33.95
CA GLN A 259 14.34 -4.49 34.61
C GLN A 259 13.91 -3.35 33.70
N ILE A 260 14.28 -3.39 32.42
CA ILE A 260 13.86 -2.38 31.42
C ILE A 260 12.35 -2.40 31.24
N ILE A 261 11.76 -3.60 31.07
CA ILE A 261 10.31 -3.75 30.92
C ILE A 261 9.58 -3.22 32.17
N SER A 262 10.06 -3.54 33.36
CA SER A 262 9.49 -3.06 34.64
C SER A 262 9.60 -1.52 34.74
N LEU A 263 10.71 -0.94 34.35
CA LEU A 263 10.93 0.51 34.34
C LEU A 263 9.98 1.23 33.38
N LEU A 264 9.78 0.69 32.18
CA LEU A 264 8.84 1.21 31.19
C LEU A 264 7.38 1.14 31.70
N ALA A 265 7.01 0.04 32.34
CA ALA A 265 5.68 -0.16 32.89
C ALA A 265 5.39 0.82 34.06
N PHE A 266 6.35 0.98 34.99
CA PHE A 266 6.23 1.91 36.11
C PHE A 266 6.11 3.36 35.64
N ASN A 267 6.92 3.80 34.70
CA ASN A 267 6.84 5.15 34.12
C ASN A 267 5.49 5.40 33.42
N SER A 268 4.92 4.37 32.81
CA SER A 268 3.57 4.44 32.23
C SER A 268 2.49 4.67 33.27
N ALA A 269 2.51 3.95 34.38
CA ALA A 269 1.56 4.08 35.48
C ALA A 269 1.63 5.49 36.10
N SER A 270 2.81 6.01 36.32
CA SER A 270 3.04 7.37 36.87
C SER A 270 2.49 8.47 35.98
N LYS A 271 2.59 8.33 34.65
CA LYS A 271 2.04 9.29 33.69
C LYS A 271 0.51 9.22 33.58
N GLY A 272 -0.07 8.04 33.79
CA GLY A 272 -1.53 7.85 33.79
C GLY A 272 -2.23 8.60 34.93
N ASN A 273 -1.65 8.58 36.12
CA ASN A 273 -2.22 9.25 37.32
C ASN A 273 -2.17 10.79 37.20
N ASN A 274 -1.15 11.36 36.61
CA ASN A 274 -1.03 12.82 36.45
C ASN A 274 -2.03 13.44 35.46
N ASN A 275 -2.69 12.63 34.61
CA ASN A 275 -3.71 13.11 33.69
C ASN A 275 -5.14 13.07 34.27
N GLN A 276 -5.36 12.48 35.44
CA GLN A 276 -6.65 12.51 36.12
C GLN A 276 -6.82 13.74 37.03
N ASP A 277 -5.74 14.29 37.57
CA ASP A 277 -5.79 15.43 38.48
C ASP A 277 -6.04 16.78 37.80
N ASN A 278 -5.95 16.86 36.47
CA ASN A 278 -6.19 18.11 35.70
C ASN A 278 -7.62 18.21 35.09
N LYS A 279 -8.56 17.33 35.46
CA LYS A 279 -9.96 17.40 34.99
C LYS A 279 -10.98 17.84 36.05
N THR A 280 -10.52 18.27 37.23
CA THR A 280 -11.36 18.81 38.29
C THR A 280 -10.78 20.14 38.78
N ALA A 281 -10.98 21.20 38.00
CA ALA A 281 -10.92 22.58 38.44
C ALA A 281 -11.75 23.44 37.46
#